data_8b88d2e1b6ab296cf8abefab1837f394
#
_entry.id   8b88d2e1b6ab296cf8abefab1837f394
#
_cell.length_a   1.000
_cell.length_b   1.000
_cell.length_c   1.000
_cell.angle_alpha   90.00
_cell.angle_beta   90.00
_cell.angle_gamma   90.00
#
_symmetry.space_group_name_H-M   'P 1'
#
loop_
_entity.id
_entity.type
_entity.pdbx_description
1 polymer ?
#
loop_
_entity_poly.entity_id
_entity_poly.type
_entity_poly.pdbx_seq_one_letter_code
_entity_poly.pdbx_strand_id
1 'polypeptide(L)'
;MKTRIGVFFGGRSTEHEISVLSALQAINAFNKDKYEITPIYITKQGKWFSGKALLDVSNYKNMEALQKVCEEVYMIPEYGDYNLYKKHKPMFGSAVLTTLDVVIPVLHGSNGEDGIFEGVLETIGIPYAGCNTLASANGMDKITMKMVMQSSGIPIVDYVWFTDKQWYTQREKLIAEIEEKIGYPVIVKPANLGSSVGISHADNREELIAKVEVAEQYSTRIVIEDMVEDLKEINCSVLGDCDDYRPSVCEEPIKSGDILTYEDKYMGGSKSAKGMQASQKRIPADLCPEDTERIQFLAGETFRVLSCHGVARIDFIIDRKTGKIYVNEINTIPGSLSFYLWEASGIPFDKLMDTLMNLALKRKRESGMKTVSYDQNIFNLGKGIKGGKTGIK
;
A
#
# COMPACT_ATOMS: atom_id res chain seq x y z
N MET A 1 29.46 0.05 12.79
CA MET A 1 28.72 1.23 12.30
C MET A 1 27.27 0.84 12.25
N LYS A 2 26.33 1.70 12.68
CA LYS A 2 24.88 1.40 12.58
C LYS A 2 24.40 1.64 11.15
N THR A 3 23.43 0.83 10.70
CA THR A 3 22.75 1.08 9.42
C THR A 3 21.80 2.27 9.57
N ARG A 4 21.89 3.25 8.67
CA ARG A 4 21.11 4.50 8.71
C ARG A 4 19.82 4.30 7.90
N ILE A 5 18.69 4.37 8.61
CA ILE A 5 17.38 4.09 8.04
C ILE A 5 16.59 5.40 7.94
N GLY A 6 16.06 5.69 6.75
CA GLY A 6 15.04 6.71 6.55
C GLY A 6 13.65 6.09 6.68
N VAL A 7 12.82 6.59 7.61
CA VAL A 7 11.41 6.19 7.74
C VAL A 7 10.56 7.31 7.19
N PHE A 8 9.92 7.07 6.03
CA PHE A 8 9.03 8.03 5.37
C PHE A 8 7.58 7.77 5.77
N PHE A 9 6.87 8.84 6.15
CA PHE A 9 5.48 8.73 6.61
C PHE A 9 4.69 10.04 6.46
N GLY A 10 3.37 9.97 6.67
CA GLY A 10 2.43 11.05 6.42
C GLY A 10 1.86 10.96 5.01
N GLY A 11 2.21 11.89 4.12
CA GLY A 11 1.83 11.85 2.71
C GLY A 11 0.54 12.60 2.38
N ARG A 12 0.26 12.72 1.08
CA ARG A 12 -0.95 13.35 0.52
C ARG A 12 -2.05 12.31 0.35
N SER A 13 -2.62 11.87 1.45
CA SER A 13 -3.59 10.78 1.49
C SER A 13 -4.68 11.05 2.52
N THR A 14 -5.83 10.43 2.34
CA THR A 14 -6.89 10.36 3.36
C THR A 14 -6.47 9.58 4.59
N GLU A 15 -5.43 8.75 4.49
CA GLU A 15 -4.88 7.91 5.55
C GLU A 15 -3.62 8.50 6.21
N HIS A 16 -3.40 9.81 6.04
CA HIS A 16 -2.23 10.54 6.52
C HIS A 16 -1.92 10.32 8.00
N GLU A 17 -2.92 10.44 8.86
CA GLU A 17 -2.78 10.29 10.31
C GLU A 17 -2.46 8.84 10.71
N ILE A 18 -3.01 7.88 9.97
CA ILE A 18 -2.72 6.44 10.17
C ILE A 18 -1.27 6.12 9.83
N SER A 19 -0.77 6.73 8.76
CA SER A 19 0.65 6.65 8.39
C SER A 19 1.56 7.16 9.50
N VAL A 20 1.22 8.29 10.14
CA VAL A 20 1.97 8.83 11.29
C VAL A 20 2.01 7.81 12.43
N LEU A 21 0.86 7.25 12.81
CA LEU A 21 0.78 6.30 13.92
C LEU A 21 1.57 5.01 13.62
N SER A 22 1.38 4.44 12.43
CA SER A 22 2.09 3.22 11.98
C SER A 22 3.61 3.43 11.98
N ALA A 23 4.07 4.58 11.48
CA ALA A 23 5.49 4.91 11.43
C ALA A 23 6.11 5.07 12.82
N LEU A 24 5.44 5.72 13.75
CA LEU A 24 5.92 5.86 15.13
C LEU A 24 6.03 4.50 15.84
N GLN A 25 5.09 3.59 15.59
CA GLN A 25 5.16 2.22 16.08
C GLN A 25 6.37 1.48 15.48
N ALA A 26 6.56 1.55 14.15
CA ALA A 26 7.69 0.94 13.46
C ALA A 26 9.04 1.51 13.96
N ILE A 27 9.17 2.83 14.11
CA ILE A 27 10.37 3.50 14.63
C ILE A 27 10.71 3.02 16.04
N ASN A 28 9.70 2.83 16.87
CA ASN A 28 9.90 2.34 18.23
C ASN A 28 10.31 0.86 18.28
N ALA A 29 9.93 0.07 17.30
CA ALA A 29 10.27 -1.36 17.20
C ALA A 29 11.71 -1.61 16.74
N PHE A 30 12.35 -0.66 16.05
CA PHE A 30 13.72 -0.84 15.59
C PHE A 30 14.73 -0.99 16.74
N ASN A 31 15.62 -1.96 16.60
CA ASN A 31 16.76 -2.12 17.50
C ASN A 31 17.77 -0.97 17.34
N LYS A 32 17.78 -0.06 18.31
CA LYS A 32 18.62 1.14 18.30
C LYS A 32 20.13 0.87 18.42
N ASP A 33 20.54 -0.35 18.77
CA ASP A 33 21.96 -0.74 18.76
C ASP A 33 22.45 -1.07 17.36
N LYS A 34 21.56 -1.55 16.48
CA LYS A 34 21.84 -1.89 15.10
C LYS A 34 21.58 -0.73 14.12
N TYR A 35 20.58 0.09 14.40
CA TYR A 35 20.03 1.07 13.47
C TYR A 35 20.09 2.50 14.00
N GLU A 36 20.36 3.42 13.10
CA GLU A 36 20.20 4.85 13.29
C GLU A 36 18.99 5.33 12.46
N ILE A 37 17.95 5.81 13.13
CA ILE A 37 16.67 6.12 12.49
C ILE A 37 16.54 7.62 12.24
N THR A 38 16.28 7.99 11.00
CA THR A 38 15.93 9.33 10.58
C THR A 38 14.44 9.36 10.21
N PRO A 39 13.57 9.99 11.03
CA PRO A 39 12.17 10.19 10.66
C PRO A 39 12.06 11.25 9.58
N ILE A 40 11.27 10.96 8.51
CA ILE A 40 11.03 11.87 7.41
C ILE A 40 9.52 11.97 7.19
N TYR A 41 8.97 13.08 7.63
CA TYR A 41 7.54 13.34 7.58
C TYR A 41 7.17 14.11 6.32
N ILE A 42 6.21 13.59 5.55
CA ILE A 42 5.64 14.23 4.37
C ILE A 42 4.32 14.87 4.77
N THR A 43 4.19 16.19 4.61
CA THR A 43 2.94 16.90 4.91
C THR A 43 1.85 16.61 3.87
N LYS A 44 0.59 16.98 4.17
CA LYS A 44 -0.52 16.93 3.19
C LYS A 44 -0.30 17.82 1.96
N GLN A 45 0.63 18.78 2.03
CA GLN A 45 1.05 19.64 0.91
C GLN A 45 2.26 19.08 0.15
N GLY A 46 2.82 17.93 0.60
CA GLY A 46 3.96 17.28 -0.05
C GLY A 46 5.34 17.81 0.36
N LYS A 47 5.45 18.64 1.40
CA LYS A 47 6.74 19.07 1.95
C LYS A 47 7.30 18.02 2.90
N TRP A 48 8.61 17.85 2.89
CA TRP A 48 9.30 16.87 3.73
C TRP A 48 10.00 17.56 4.89
N PHE A 49 9.86 17.00 6.08
CA PHE A 49 10.50 17.49 7.30
C PHE A 49 11.19 16.34 8.03
N SER A 50 12.31 16.65 8.69
CA SER A 50 13.02 15.73 9.57
C SER A 50 13.37 16.40 10.88
N GLY A 51 13.35 15.64 11.98
CA GLY A 51 13.71 16.15 13.31
C GLY A 51 13.18 15.28 14.44
N LYS A 52 13.78 15.41 15.61
CA LYS A 52 13.41 14.63 16.81
C LYS A 52 11.97 14.89 17.27
N ALA A 53 11.45 16.09 17.04
CA ALA A 53 10.09 16.47 17.42
C ALA A 53 9.01 15.61 16.70
N LEU A 54 9.34 15.00 15.56
CA LEU A 54 8.47 14.07 14.85
C LEU A 54 8.23 12.75 15.58
N LEU A 55 9.02 12.42 16.59
CA LEU A 55 8.90 11.17 17.33
C LEU A 55 7.84 11.21 18.44
N ASP A 56 7.29 12.39 18.74
CA ASP A 56 6.24 12.58 19.74
C ASP A 56 4.92 12.88 19.04
N VAL A 57 3.98 11.93 19.15
CA VAL A 57 2.64 12.04 18.53
C VAL A 57 1.87 13.28 19.00
N SER A 58 2.14 13.78 20.22
CA SER A 58 1.46 14.96 20.76
C SER A 58 1.74 16.24 19.96
N ASN A 59 2.90 16.32 19.30
CA ASN A 59 3.30 17.46 18.48
C ASN A 59 2.47 17.62 17.20
N TYR A 60 1.84 16.54 16.71
CA TYR A 60 0.99 16.57 15.51
C TYR A 60 -0.34 17.30 15.73
N LYS A 61 -0.68 17.64 16.96
CA LYS A 61 -1.83 18.51 17.28
C LYS A 61 -1.66 19.94 16.80
N ASN A 62 -0.41 20.41 16.62
CA ASN A 62 -0.10 21.73 16.10
C ASN A 62 0.97 21.65 15.01
N MET A 63 0.52 21.48 13.78
CA MET A 63 1.38 21.29 12.62
C MET A 63 2.31 22.48 12.33
N GLU A 64 1.86 23.71 12.57
CA GLU A 64 2.70 24.90 12.37
C GLU A 64 3.86 24.96 13.35
N ALA A 65 3.60 24.66 14.61
CA ALA A 65 4.64 24.58 15.64
C ALA A 65 5.63 23.44 15.35
N LEU A 66 5.12 22.27 14.95
CA LEU A 66 5.95 21.11 14.60
C LEU A 66 6.88 21.41 13.42
N GLN A 67 6.39 22.02 12.35
CA GLN A 67 7.19 22.36 11.17
C GLN A 67 8.28 23.39 11.49
N LYS A 68 8.03 24.34 12.40
CA LYS A 68 9.02 25.37 12.82
C LYS A 68 10.22 24.79 13.56
N VAL A 69 10.07 23.65 14.24
CA VAL A 69 11.15 23.01 15.03
C VAL A 69 11.81 21.84 14.28
N CYS A 70 11.33 21.51 13.07
CA CYS A 70 11.90 20.50 12.20
C CYS A 70 12.65 21.15 11.03
N GLU A 71 13.63 20.42 10.48
CA GLU A 71 14.35 20.84 9.26
C GLU A 71 13.53 20.45 8.03
N GLU A 72 13.26 21.40 7.10
CA GLU A 72 12.71 21.07 5.79
C GLU A 72 13.80 20.40 4.96
N VAL A 73 13.50 19.22 4.39
CA VAL A 73 14.47 18.34 3.73
C VAL A 73 13.99 17.90 2.36
N TYR A 74 14.92 17.36 1.55
CA TYR A 74 14.62 16.76 0.25
C TYR A 74 15.72 15.75 -0.15
N MET A 75 15.41 14.87 -1.11
CA MET A 75 16.37 14.03 -1.79
C MET A 75 16.46 14.47 -3.26
N ILE A 76 17.62 14.26 -3.89
CA ILE A 76 17.82 14.52 -5.32
C ILE A 76 17.47 13.24 -6.09
N PRO A 77 16.68 13.27 -7.17
CA PRO A 77 16.34 12.11 -7.97
C PRO A 77 17.52 11.73 -8.93
N GLU A 78 18.68 11.54 -8.36
CA GLU A 78 19.91 11.11 -9.05
C GLU A 78 20.31 9.73 -8.56
N TYR A 79 20.56 8.80 -9.50
CA TYR A 79 20.90 7.43 -9.16
C TYR A 79 22.21 7.35 -8.36
N GLY A 80 22.13 6.78 -7.17
CA GLY A 80 23.26 6.60 -6.26
C GLY A 80 23.44 7.74 -5.24
N ASP A 81 22.67 8.82 -5.33
CA ASP A 81 22.66 9.88 -4.31
C ASP A 81 21.64 9.57 -3.20
N TYR A 82 22.12 9.00 -2.10
CA TYR A 82 21.30 8.60 -0.95
C TYR A 82 21.30 9.66 0.16
N ASN A 83 21.69 10.90 -0.16
CA ASN A 83 21.75 11.97 0.80
C ASN A 83 20.37 12.61 1.03
N LEU A 84 20.07 12.86 2.29
CA LEU A 84 18.97 13.73 2.70
C LEU A 84 19.53 15.13 2.89
N TYR A 85 19.07 16.07 2.07
CA TYR A 85 19.55 17.44 2.05
C TYR A 85 18.63 18.36 2.84
N LYS A 86 19.21 19.37 3.50
CA LYS A 86 18.49 20.49 4.10
C LYS A 86 18.01 21.44 2.99
N LYS A 87 16.74 21.81 3.03
CA LYS A 87 16.16 22.75 2.08
C LYS A 87 16.81 24.13 2.17
N HIS A 88 17.06 24.57 3.39
CA HIS A 88 17.74 25.83 3.67
C HIS A 88 19.22 25.53 3.94
N LYS A 89 20.04 25.83 2.94
CA LYS A 89 21.49 25.63 3.04
C LYS A 89 22.05 26.50 4.17
N PRO A 90 22.72 25.92 5.16
CA PRO A 90 23.32 26.71 6.24
C PRO A 90 24.44 27.60 5.69
N MET A 91 24.64 28.77 6.28
CA MET A 91 25.72 29.67 5.90
C MET A 91 27.10 29.02 6.13
N PHE A 92 27.22 28.16 7.17
CA PHE A 92 28.39 27.35 7.49
C PHE A 92 27.96 25.91 7.73
N GLY A 93 28.77 24.94 7.28
CA GLY A 93 28.53 23.51 7.47
C GLY A 93 27.95 22.80 6.24
N SER A 94 27.55 21.54 6.42
CA SER A 94 27.05 20.68 5.37
C SER A 94 25.59 20.98 5.01
N ALA A 95 25.27 20.99 3.71
CA ALA A 95 23.91 20.95 3.21
C ALA A 95 23.26 19.56 3.39
N VAL A 96 24.09 18.51 3.52
CA VAL A 96 23.61 17.15 3.80
C VAL A 96 23.25 17.05 5.28
N LEU A 97 22.02 16.64 5.57
CA LEU A 97 21.57 16.31 6.93
C LEU A 97 22.14 14.96 7.36
N THR A 98 21.95 13.95 6.51
CA THR A 98 22.47 12.59 6.69
C THR A 98 22.51 11.87 5.35
N THR A 99 23.27 10.77 5.25
CA THR A 99 23.23 9.83 4.13
C THR A 99 22.49 8.58 4.63
N LEU A 100 21.51 8.12 3.87
CA LEU A 100 20.72 6.94 4.21
C LEU A 100 21.34 5.68 3.59
N ASP A 101 21.20 4.53 4.25
CA ASP A 101 21.64 3.24 3.71
C ASP A 101 20.44 2.43 3.19
N VAL A 102 19.26 2.60 3.79
CA VAL A 102 18.00 1.96 3.41
C VAL A 102 16.81 2.81 3.85
N VAL A 103 15.71 2.67 3.14
CA VAL A 103 14.46 3.40 3.41
C VAL A 103 13.32 2.42 3.71
N ILE A 104 12.42 2.81 4.58
CA ILE A 104 11.13 2.16 4.74
C ILE A 104 10.01 3.20 4.56
N PRO A 105 9.20 3.09 3.48
CA PRO A 105 7.97 3.84 3.36
C PRO A 105 6.90 3.21 4.27
N VAL A 106 6.30 4.04 5.13
CA VAL A 106 5.13 3.70 5.95
C VAL A 106 4.04 4.70 5.58
N LEU A 107 3.74 4.73 4.28
CA LEU A 107 2.80 5.66 3.64
C LEU A 107 1.54 4.90 3.27
N HIS A 108 0.39 5.27 3.86
CA HIS A 108 -0.88 4.61 3.56
C HIS A 108 -1.69 5.37 2.51
N GLY A 109 -2.40 4.60 1.67
CA GLY A 109 -3.28 5.13 0.64
C GLY A 109 -2.56 5.78 -0.54
N SER A 110 -3.21 6.74 -1.19
CA SER A 110 -2.70 7.40 -2.40
C SER A 110 -1.35 8.06 -2.19
N ASN A 111 -0.51 8.05 -3.22
CA ASN A 111 0.89 8.52 -3.23
C ASN A 111 1.83 7.75 -2.29
N GLY A 112 1.36 6.64 -1.71
CA GLY A 112 2.15 5.78 -0.83
C GLY A 112 2.04 4.31 -1.24
N GLU A 113 0.82 3.75 -1.30
CA GLU A 113 0.58 2.35 -1.66
C GLU A 113 0.36 2.12 -3.17
N ASP A 114 0.40 3.16 -3.98
CA ASP A 114 0.12 3.14 -5.42
C ASP A 114 1.36 3.06 -6.32
N GLY A 115 2.55 2.91 -5.73
CA GLY A 115 3.81 2.78 -6.44
C GLY A 115 4.46 4.12 -6.82
N ILE A 116 3.82 5.26 -6.56
CA ILE A 116 4.34 6.59 -6.92
C ILE A 116 5.61 6.90 -6.11
N PHE A 117 5.57 6.68 -4.80
CA PHE A 117 6.72 6.95 -3.94
C PHE A 117 7.83 5.93 -4.15
N GLU A 118 7.50 4.65 -4.33
CA GLU A 118 8.45 3.59 -4.67
C GLU A 118 9.18 3.89 -5.97
N GLY A 119 8.50 4.47 -6.98
CA GLY A 119 9.11 4.91 -8.24
C GLY A 119 10.17 6.00 -8.04
N VAL A 120 9.99 6.90 -7.08
CA VAL A 120 11.02 7.88 -6.69
C VAL A 120 12.24 7.16 -6.09
N LEU A 121 12.01 6.20 -5.18
CA LEU A 121 13.10 5.42 -4.55
C LEU A 121 13.85 4.56 -5.57
N GLU A 122 13.15 3.96 -6.52
CA GLU A 122 13.76 3.19 -7.62
C GLU A 122 14.59 4.09 -8.55
N THR A 123 14.12 5.30 -8.85
CA THR A 123 14.86 6.29 -9.65
C THR A 123 16.17 6.69 -8.95
N ILE A 124 16.13 6.94 -7.65
CA ILE A 124 17.32 7.23 -6.83
C ILE A 124 18.20 5.97 -6.71
N GLY A 125 17.60 4.80 -6.78
CA GLY A 125 18.28 3.51 -6.64
C GLY A 125 18.62 3.15 -5.19
N ILE A 126 18.00 3.81 -4.20
CA ILE A 126 18.20 3.50 -2.79
C ILE A 126 17.48 2.20 -2.42
N PRO A 127 18.10 1.30 -1.61
CA PRO A 127 17.37 0.14 -1.08
C PRO A 127 16.17 0.57 -0.25
N TYR A 128 15.02 -0.06 -0.45
CA TYR A 128 13.83 0.22 0.36
C TYR A 128 13.04 -1.04 0.69
N ALA A 129 12.36 -1.04 1.85
CA ALA A 129 11.52 -2.13 2.31
C ALA A 129 10.09 -1.99 1.75
N GLY A 130 9.42 -3.13 1.61
CA GLY A 130 8.04 -3.20 1.13
C GLY A 130 7.92 -3.56 -0.35
N CYS A 131 6.72 -3.51 -0.88
CA CYS A 131 6.40 -3.82 -2.25
C CYS A 131 7.09 -2.85 -3.23
N ASN A 132 7.35 -3.32 -4.45
CA ASN A 132 7.93 -2.47 -5.50
C ASN A 132 6.82 -1.67 -6.22
N THR A 133 7.23 -0.77 -7.11
CA THR A 133 6.32 0.06 -7.90
C THR A 133 5.25 -0.77 -8.62
N LEU A 134 5.61 -1.91 -9.22
CA LEU A 134 4.69 -2.78 -9.95
C LEU A 134 3.64 -3.41 -9.02
N ALA A 135 4.08 -3.99 -7.92
CA ALA A 135 3.20 -4.64 -6.94
C ALA A 135 2.24 -3.63 -6.30
N SER A 136 2.77 -2.46 -5.91
CA SER A 136 2.00 -1.38 -5.30
C SER A 136 0.95 -0.83 -6.26
N ALA A 137 1.30 -0.52 -7.50
CA ALA A 137 0.36 -0.02 -8.51
C ALA A 137 -0.74 -1.04 -8.85
N ASN A 138 -0.37 -2.33 -9.04
CA ASN A 138 -1.33 -3.39 -9.31
C ASN A 138 -2.23 -3.67 -8.11
N GLY A 139 -1.68 -3.66 -6.89
CA GLY A 139 -2.43 -3.93 -5.65
C GLY A 139 -3.43 -2.82 -5.32
N MET A 140 -3.08 -1.57 -5.60
CA MET A 140 -3.95 -0.42 -5.31
C MET A 140 -5.12 -0.31 -6.28
N ASP A 141 -4.94 -0.67 -7.55
CA ASP A 141 -6.01 -0.64 -8.55
C ASP A 141 -6.82 -1.95 -8.53
N LYS A 142 -8.03 -1.90 -7.96
CA LYS A 142 -8.91 -3.06 -7.78
C LYS A 142 -9.22 -3.81 -9.08
N ILE A 143 -9.28 -3.10 -10.19
CA ILE A 143 -9.58 -3.70 -11.51
C ILE A 143 -8.37 -4.49 -12.00
N THR A 144 -7.19 -3.86 -12.01
CA THR A 144 -5.95 -4.51 -12.44
C THR A 144 -5.59 -5.70 -11.53
N MET A 145 -5.73 -5.52 -10.23
CA MET A 145 -5.57 -6.58 -9.23
C MET A 145 -6.46 -7.78 -9.54
N LYS A 146 -7.77 -7.55 -9.75
CA LYS A 146 -8.73 -8.61 -10.09
C LYS A 146 -8.39 -9.30 -11.42
N MET A 147 -7.98 -8.56 -12.43
CA MET A 147 -7.56 -9.15 -13.72
C MET A 147 -6.35 -10.08 -13.54
N VAL A 148 -5.34 -9.69 -12.76
CA VAL A 148 -4.18 -10.54 -12.47
C VAL A 148 -4.60 -11.77 -11.67
N MET A 149 -5.40 -11.60 -10.62
CA MET A 149 -5.89 -12.72 -9.80
C MET A 149 -6.72 -13.71 -10.63
N GLN A 150 -7.65 -13.22 -11.43
CA GLN A 150 -8.52 -14.04 -12.29
C GLN A 150 -7.70 -14.84 -13.30
N SER A 151 -6.71 -14.21 -13.96
CA SER A 151 -5.84 -14.90 -14.91
C SER A 151 -4.95 -15.96 -14.25
N SER A 152 -4.72 -15.83 -12.95
CA SER A 152 -3.92 -16.77 -12.14
C SER A 152 -4.77 -17.84 -11.44
N GLY A 153 -6.09 -17.87 -11.67
CA GLY A 153 -7.00 -18.83 -11.05
C GLY A 153 -7.25 -18.60 -9.56
N ILE A 154 -6.96 -17.40 -9.04
CA ILE A 154 -7.27 -17.00 -7.67
C ILE A 154 -8.74 -16.65 -7.60
N PRO A 155 -9.51 -17.24 -6.66
CA PRO A 155 -10.95 -16.98 -6.54
C PRO A 155 -11.21 -15.56 -6.07
N ILE A 156 -12.02 -14.84 -6.84
CA ILE A 156 -12.53 -13.50 -6.56
C ILE A 156 -14.02 -13.45 -6.82
N VAL A 157 -14.74 -12.50 -6.26
CA VAL A 157 -16.15 -12.28 -6.60
C VAL A 157 -16.28 -11.79 -8.05
N ASP A 158 -17.41 -12.11 -8.71
CA ASP A 158 -17.70 -11.64 -10.05
C ASP A 158 -17.76 -10.11 -10.09
N TYR A 159 -17.33 -9.53 -11.21
CA TYR A 159 -17.28 -8.08 -11.35
C TYR A 159 -17.46 -7.62 -12.80
N VAL A 160 -17.93 -6.37 -12.93
CA VAL A 160 -17.95 -5.58 -14.17
C VAL A 160 -17.24 -4.26 -13.86
N TRP A 161 -16.50 -3.74 -14.82
CA TRP A 161 -15.84 -2.45 -14.66
C TRP A 161 -15.96 -1.59 -15.91
N PHE A 162 -15.92 -0.27 -15.72
CA PHE A 162 -16.01 0.71 -16.79
C PHE A 162 -15.36 2.03 -16.39
N THR A 163 -15.17 2.90 -17.39
CA THR A 163 -14.75 4.29 -17.14
C THR A 163 -15.97 5.20 -17.02
N ASP A 164 -15.81 6.34 -16.34
CA ASP A 164 -16.81 7.41 -16.28
C ASP A 164 -17.35 7.77 -17.68
N LYS A 165 -16.48 7.90 -18.69
CA LYS A 165 -16.86 8.19 -20.07
C LYS A 165 -17.73 7.08 -20.69
N GLN A 166 -17.41 5.81 -20.40
CA GLN A 166 -18.24 4.70 -20.85
C GLN A 166 -19.63 4.73 -20.18
N TRP A 167 -19.69 5.08 -18.89
CA TRP A 167 -20.94 5.25 -18.18
C TRP A 167 -21.84 6.30 -18.83
N TYR A 168 -21.32 7.47 -19.19
CA TYR A 168 -22.10 8.52 -19.87
C TYR A 168 -22.57 8.12 -21.26
N THR A 169 -21.78 7.35 -22.02
CA THR A 169 -22.08 7.04 -23.42
C THR A 169 -22.79 5.71 -23.64
N GLN A 170 -22.70 4.76 -22.69
CA GLN A 170 -23.16 3.39 -22.84
C GLN A 170 -23.90 2.88 -21.60
N ARG A 171 -24.50 3.77 -20.80
CA ARG A 171 -25.13 3.45 -19.50
C ARG A 171 -26.04 2.23 -19.56
N GLU A 172 -27.02 2.23 -20.48
CA GLU A 172 -28.00 1.14 -20.59
C GLU A 172 -27.37 -0.22 -20.92
N LYS A 173 -26.35 -0.22 -21.76
CA LYS A 173 -25.60 -1.42 -22.09
C LYS A 173 -24.81 -1.96 -20.87
N LEU A 174 -24.17 -1.07 -20.12
CA LEU A 174 -23.41 -1.44 -18.92
C LEU A 174 -24.33 -1.97 -17.81
N ILE A 175 -25.49 -1.34 -17.61
CA ILE A 175 -26.49 -1.81 -16.66
C ILE A 175 -26.98 -3.20 -17.05
N ALA A 176 -27.31 -3.42 -18.32
CA ALA A 176 -27.73 -4.74 -18.80
C ALA A 176 -26.64 -5.81 -18.60
N GLU A 177 -25.36 -5.47 -18.83
CA GLU A 177 -24.22 -6.37 -18.58
C GLU A 177 -24.07 -6.70 -17.07
N ILE A 178 -24.25 -5.71 -16.18
CA ILE A 178 -24.21 -5.91 -14.73
C ILE A 178 -25.37 -6.83 -14.29
N GLU A 179 -26.58 -6.56 -14.77
CA GLU A 179 -27.78 -7.33 -14.44
C GLU A 179 -27.70 -8.79 -14.95
N GLU A 180 -27.13 -9.02 -16.14
CA GLU A 180 -26.93 -10.35 -16.71
C GLU A 180 -25.84 -11.14 -15.98
N LYS A 181 -24.71 -10.48 -15.68
CA LYS A 181 -23.50 -11.15 -15.18
C LYS A 181 -23.49 -11.31 -13.66
N ILE A 182 -24.05 -10.34 -12.94
CA ILE A 182 -23.98 -10.28 -11.46
C ILE A 182 -25.39 -10.33 -10.87
N GLY A 183 -26.30 -9.46 -11.30
CA GLY A 183 -27.59 -9.23 -10.66
C GLY A 183 -27.48 -8.24 -9.48
N TYR A 184 -28.48 -8.25 -8.60
CA TYR A 184 -28.52 -7.43 -7.39
C TYR A 184 -28.63 -8.33 -6.15
N PRO A 185 -28.09 -7.91 -4.98
CA PRO A 185 -27.40 -6.64 -4.70
C PRO A 185 -25.94 -6.61 -5.21
N VAL A 186 -25.41 -5.41 -5.47
CA VAL A 186 -24.04 -5.20 -5.89
C VAL A 186 -23.30 -4.19 -5.01
N ILE A 187 -21.96 -4.27 -5.03
CA ILE A 187 -21.07 -3.27 -4.42
C ILE A 187 -20.47 -2.39 -5.50
N VAL A 188 -20.61 -1.08 -5.36
CA VAL A 188 -20.02 -0.04 -6.22
C VAL A 188 -18.76 0.49 -5.57
N LYS A 189 -17.62 0.45 -6.27
CA LYS A 189 -16.31 0.89 -5.74
C LYS A 189 -15.56 1.75 -6.75
N PRO A 190 -14.96 2.88 -6.32
CA PRO A 190 -13.86 3.50 -7.06
C PRO A 190 -12.68 2.52 -7.17
N ALA A 191 -12.00 2.47 -8.34
CA ALA A 191 -10.98 1.45 -8.59
C ALA A 191 -9.74 1.56 -7.69
N ASN A 192 -9.32 2.78 -7.36
CA ASN A 192 -8.00 3.07 -6.79
C ASN A 192 -8.04 3.88 -5.48
N LEU A 193 -9.01 3.59 -4.62
CA LEU A 193 -9.08 4.18 -3.27
C LEU A 193 -9.11 3.09 -2.19
N GLY A 194 -8.48 3.41 -1.05
CA GLY A 194 -8.48 2.62 0.16
C GLY A 194 -9.54 3.06 1.17
N SER A 195 -9.53 2.43 2.35
CA SER A 195 -10.32 2.81 3.54
C SER A 195 -11.82 2.96 3.32
N SER A 196 -12.40 2.20 2.41
CA SER A 196 -13.84 2.20 2.09
C SER A 196 -14.39 3.56 1.59
N VAL A 197 -13.55 4.49 1.17
CA VAL A 197 -13.98 5.79 0.62
C VAL A 197 -14.70 5.58 -0.71
N GLY A 198 -15.93 6.07 -0.81
CA GLY A 198 -16.75 5.96 -2.01
C GLY A 198 -17.33 4.57 -2.29
N ILE A 199 -17.16 3.60 -1.37
CA ILE A 199 -17.78 2.27 -1.47
C ILE A 199 -19.24 2.36 -1.01
N SER A 200 -20.15 1.78 -1.79
CA SER A 200 -21.58 1.69 -1.45
C SER A 200 -22.20 0.43 -2.05
N HIS A 201 -23.34 -0.01 -1.51
CA HIS A 201 -24.13 -1.08 -2.10
C HIS A 201 -25.34 -0.51 -2.86
N ALA A 202 -25.87 -1.29 -3.79
CA ALA A 202 -27.09 -1.00 -4.52
C ALA A 202 -27.94 -2.28 -4.65
N ASP A 203 -29.21 -2.20 -4.28
CA ASP A 203 -30.15 -3.31 -4.29
C ASP A 203 -30.98 -3.37 -5.58
N ASN A 204 -30.90 -2.33 -6.40
CA ASN A 204 -31.67 -2.20 -7.64
C ASN A 204 -30.98 -1.21 -8.60
N ARG A 205 -31.56 -1.08 -9.81
CA ARG A 205 -31.05 -0.23 -10.89
C ARG A 205 -30.96 1.25 -10.50
N GLU A 206 -31.98 1.78 -9.85
CA GLU A 206 -32.04 3.19 -9.46
C GLU A 206 -30.94 3.53 -8.48
N GLU A 207 -30.72 2.66 -7.50
CA GLU A 207 -29.62 2.82 -6.53
C GLU A 207 -28.26 2.66 -7.19
N LEU A 208 -28.08 1.68 -8.11
CA LEU A 208 -26.84 1.52 -8.86
C LEU A 208 -26.46 2.81 -9.57
N ILE A 209 -27.41 3.45 -10.28
CA ILE A 209 -27.16 4.70 -10.98
C ILE A 209 -26.68 5.78 -10.00
N ALA A 210 -27.42 5.99 -8.90
CA ALA A 210 -27.08 7.00 -7.90
C ALA A 210 -25.71 6.76 -7.25
N LYS A 211 -25.36 5.47 -6.97
CA LYS A 211 -24.08 5.11 -6.33
C LYS A 211 -22.89 5.23 -7.29
N VAL A 212 -23.07 4.93 -8.56
CA VAL A 212 -22.04 5.17 -9.59
C VAL A 212 -21.74 6.67 -9.72
N GLU A 213 -22.76 7.55 -9.74
CA GLU A 213 -22.59 9.00 -9.80
C GLU A 213 -21.82 9.57 -8.58
N VAL A 214 -21.91 8.91 -7.42
CA VAL A 214 -21.08 9.23 -6.25
C VAL A 214 -19.65 8.73 -6.45
N ALA A 215 -19.46 7.49 -6.91
CA ALA A 215 -18.14 6.89 -7.08
C ALA A 215 -17.28 7.61 -8.14
N GLU A 216 -17.90 8.15 -9.20
CA GLU A 216 -17.25 8.96 -10.26
C GLU A 216 -16.56 10.23 -9.72
N GLN A 217 -17.00 10.75 -8.59
CA GLN A 217 -16.37 11.90 -7.96
C GLN A 217 -14.97 11.59 -7.41
N TYR A 218 -14.66 10.31 -7.23
CA TYR A 218 -13.41 9.83 -6.63
C TYR A 218 -12.47 9.14 -7.62
N SER A 219 -13.00 8.56 -8.69
CA SER A 219 -12.20 7.82 -9.67
C SER A 219 -12.83 7.83 -11.05
N THR A 220 -12.00 7.90 -12.09
CA THR A 220 -12.44 7.75 -13.49
C THR A 220 -12.71 6.30 -13.87
N ARG A 221 -12.38 5.33 -12.99
CA ARG A 221 -12.60 3.89 -13.19
C ARG A 221 -13.43 3.36 -12.04
N ILE A 222 -14.53 2.69 -12.37
CA ILE A 222 -15.49 2.15 -11.42
C ILE A 222 -15.55 0.64 -11.57
N VAL A 223 -15.60 -0.09 -10.46
CA VAL A 223 -15.83 -1.53 -10.42
C VAL A 223 -17.12 -1.82 -9.67
N ILE A 224 -17.94 -2.67 -10.26
CA ILE A 224 -19.17 -3.22 -9.69
C ILE A 224 -18.89 -4.68 -9.37
N GLU A 225 -19.13 -5.09 -8.14
CA GLU A 225 -18.86 -6.44 -7.66
C GLU A 225 -20.13 -7.10 -7.14
N ASP A 226 -20.19 -8.42 -7.26
CA ASP A 226 -21.18 -9.23 -6.58
C ASP A 226 -21.09 -9.04 -5.06
N MET A 227 -22.24 -8.82 -4.43
CA MET A 227 -22.31 -8.62 -2.98
C MET A 227 -22.54 -9.93 -2.26
N VAL A 228 -21.55 -10.39 -1.52
CA VAL A 228 -21.70 -11.50 -0.59
C VAL A 228 -22.47 -11.01 0.65
N GLU A 229 -23.74 -11.39 0.78
CA GLU A 229 -24.64 -10.88 1.84
C GLU A 229 -24.26 -11.39 3.25
N ASP A 230 -24.02 -12.69 3.39
CA ASP A 230 -23.64 -13.32 4.67
C ASP A 230 -22.15 -13.64 4.65
N LEU A 231 -21.34 -12.61 4.84
CA LEU A 231 -19.89 -12.72 4.76
C LEU A 231 -19.23 -12.83 6.13
N LYS A 232 -18.07 -13.52 6.13
CA LYS A 232 -17.07 -13.49 7.19
C LYS A 232 -15.79 -12.90 6.61
N GLU A 233 -15.28 -11.82 7.20
CA GLU A 233 -13.99 -11.24 6.79
C GLU A 233 -12.84 -11.93 7.49
N ILE A 234 -11.78 -12.22 6.74
CA ILE A 234 -10.54 -12.79 7.26
C ILE A 234 -9.36 -12.05 6.63
N ASN A 235 -8.38 -11.73 7.45
CA ASN A 235 -7.13 -11.13 6.99
C ASN A 235 -5.96 -12.09 7.22
N CYS A 236 -5.03 -12.13 6.26
CA CYS A 236 -3.79 -12.89 6.37
C CYS A 236 -2.64 -12.04 5.84
N SER A 237 -1.58 -11.87 6.63
CA SER A 237 -0.38 -11.18 6.19
C SER A 237 0.61 -12.15 5.57
N VAL A 238 1.40 -11.68 4.59
CA VAL A 238 2.49 -12.43 3.97
C VAL A 238 3.77 -11.64 4.11
N LEU A 239 4.87 -12.32 4.44
CA LEU A 239 6.21 -11.75 4.62
C LEU A 239 7.22 -12.51 3.78
N GLY A 240 8.01 -11.82 2.97
CA GLY A 240 9.04 -12.42 2.13
C GLY A 240 9.25 -11.69 0.81
N ASP A 241 9.57 -12.46 -0.22
CA ASP A 241 9.62 -12.05 -1.62
C ASP A 241 8.91 -13.09 -2.50
N CYS A 242 8.94 -12.93 -3.82
CA CYS A 242 8.23 -13.84 -4.74
C CYS A 242 8.72 -15.28 -4.73
N ASP A 243 9.97 -15.51 -4.29
CA ASP A 243 10.62 -16.83 -4.29
C ASP A 243 10.58 -17.51 -2.92
N ASP A 244 10.60 -16.72 -1.84
CA ASP A 244 10.59 -17.19 -0.46
C ASP A 244 9.69 -16.31 0.41
N TYR A 245 8.50 -16.81 0.69
CA TYR A 245 7.49 -16.09 1.48
C TYR A 245 6.76 -17.05 2.44
N ARG A 246 6.20 -16.47 3.47
CA ARG A 246 5.36 -17.20 4.43
C ARG A 246 4.12 -16.41 4.81
N PRO A 247 2.95 -17.05 4.96
CA PRO A 247 1.77 -16.43 5.53
C PRO A 247 1.84 -16.39 7.06
N SER A 248 1.15 -15.43 7.65
CA SER A 248 0.90 -15.34 9.09
C SER A 248 -0.26 -16.23 9.53
N VAL A 249 -0.56 -16.24 10.82
CA VAL A 249 -1.88 -16.65 11.31
C VAL A 249 -2.95 -15.73 10.73
N CYS A 250 -4.19 -16.24 10.63
CA CYS A 250 -5.34 -15.48 10.16
C CYS A 250 -5.95 -14.62 11.29
N GLU A 251 -6.48 -13.46 10.92
CA GLU A 251 -7.26 -12.56 11.78
C GLU A 251 -8.72 -12.53 11.32
N GLU A 252 -9.64 -12.54 12.25
CA GLU A 252 -11.04 -12.25 12.02
C GLU A 252 -11.38 -10.89 12.64
N PRO A 253 -11.59 -9.81 11.84
CA PRO A 253 -12.12 -8.55 12.35
C PRO A 253 -13.56 -8.74 12.83
N ILE A 254 -13.85 -8.39 14.08
CA ILE A 254 -15.21 -8.48 14.64
C ILE A 254 -15.90 -7.13 14.43
N LYS A 255 -16.91 -7.13 13.57
CA LYS A 255 -17.67 -5.93 13.21
C LYS A 255 -18.68 -5.55 14.28
N SER A 256 -18.92 -4.23 14.43
CA SER A 256 -20.08 -3.68 15.12
C SER A 256 -21.26 -3.35 14.18
N GLY A 257 -21.13 -3.61 12.85
CA GLY A 257 -22.14 -3.31 11.81
C GLY A 257 -21.77 -3.91 10.45
N ASP A 258 -22.64 -3.74 9.45
CA ASP A 258 -22.56 -4.44 8.15
C ASP A 258 -21.37 -4.02 7.24
N ILE A 259 -20.86 -2.81 7.38
CA ILE A 259 -19.65 -2.33 6.68
C ILE A 259 -18.79 -1.54 7.65
N LEU A 260 -17.50 -1.90 7.78
CA LEU A 260 -16.54 -1.10 8.53
C LEU A 260 -16.31 0.24 7.79
N THR A 261 -16.88 1.31 8.32
CA THR A 261 -16.64 2.66 7.82
C THR A 261 -15.23 3.13 8.19
N TYR A 262 -14.76 4.22 7.56
CA TYR A 262 -13.52 4.89 7.96
C TYR A 262 -13.52 5.26 9.46
N GLU A 263 -14.67 5.68 9.97
CA GLU A 263 -14.86 6.02 11.37
C GLU A 263 -14.75 4.80 12.29
N ASP A 264 -15.30 3.65 11.90
CA ASP A 264 -15.17 2.40 12.63
C ASP A 264 -13.74 1.87 12.66
N LYS A 265 -13.01 2.02 11.53
CA LYS A 265 -11.62 1.58 11.43
C LYS A 265 -10.67 2.43 12.28
N TYR A 266 -10.92 3.73 12.42
CA TYR A 266 -9.94 4.68 12.93
C TYR A 266 -10.41 5.59 14.07
N MET A 267 -11.73 5.80 14.25
CA MET A 267 -12.29 6.74 15.25
C MET A 267 -13.04 6.06 16.39
N GLY A 268 -13.27 4.76 16.33
CA GLY A 268 -13.95 3.96 17.36
C GLY A 268 -13.15 3.86 18.65
N GLY A 269 -13.28 4.82 19.57
CA GLY A 269 -12.77 4.72 20.94
C GLY A 269 -11.86 5.86 21.38
N SER A 270 -12.48 6.98 21.75
CA SER A 270 -11.82 8.01 22.57
C SER A 270 -11.43 7.45 23.94
N LYS A 271 -10.17 7.59 24.31
CA LYS A 271 -9.51 7.48 25.62
C LYS A 271 -8.50 6.33 25.74
N SER A 272 -7.49 6.27 24.88
CA SER A 272 -6.10 5.94 25.25
C SER A 272 -5.22 5.84 24.02
N ALA A 273 -3.92 6.08 24.17
CA ALA A 273 -2.88 6.05 23.15
C ALA A 273 -2.58 4.61 22.60
N LYS A 274 -3.58 3.74 22.53
CA LYS A 274 -3.54 2.41 21.92
C LYS A 274 -4.35 2.45 20.62
N GLY A 275 -3.93 3.29 19.68
CA GLY A 275 -4.51 3.33 18.34
C GLY A 275 -4.57 1.93 17.72
N MET A 276 -5.61 1.61 16.94
CA MET A 276 -5.91 0.34 16.26
C MET A 276 -6.25 -0.89 17.14
N GLN A 277 -6.17 -0.83 18.46
CA GLN A 277 -6.62 -1.94 19.32
C GLN A 277 -8.11 -1.88 19.69
N ALA A 278 -8.86 -0.89 19.21
CA ALA A 278 -10.25 -0.68 19.63
C ALA A 278 -11.30 -1.49 18.82
N SER A 279 -10.99 -1.98 17.62
CA SER A 279 -11.83 -3.00 16.96
C SER A 279 -11.55 -4.35 17.61
N GLN A 280 -12.59 -5.05 18.06
CA GLN A 280 -12.43 -6.41 18.57
C GLN A 280 -11.91 -7.29 17.43
N LYS A 281 -10.81 -8.00 17.67
CA LYS A 281 -10.16 -8.87 16.71
C LYS A 281 -9.99 -10.25 17.33
N ARG A 282 -10.21 -11.28 16.54
CA ARG A 282 -9.88 -12.64 16.95
C ARG A 282 -8.63 -13.09 16.22
N ILE A 283 -7.56 -13.38 16.96
CA ILE A 283 -6.26 -13.84 16.45
C ILE A 283 -5.78 -15.01 17.34
N PRO A 284 -5.61 -16.23 16.79
CA PRO A 284 -6.01 -16.66 15.45
C PRO A 284 -7.51 -16.58 15.21
N ALA A 285 -7.91 -16.42 13.93
CA ALA A 285 -9.32 -16.48 13.52
C ALA A 285 -9.96 -17.83 13.86
N ASP A 286 -11.26 -17.83 14.09
CA ASP A 286 -12.04 -19.06 14.32
C ASP A 286 -12.41 -19.71 12.98
N LEU A 287 -11.48 -20.56 12.49
CA LEU A 287 -11.56 -21.27 11.22
C LEU A 287 -11.24 -22.74 11.43
N CYS A 288 -11.79 -23.63 10.59
CA CYS A 288 -11.30 -24.99 10.51
C CYS A 288 -9.88 -25.04 9.90
N PRO A 289 -9.12 -26.10 10.13
CA PRO A 289 -7.76 -26.25 9.58
C PRO A 289 -7.74 -26.09 8.05
N GLU A 290 -8.68 -26.69 7.35
CA GLU A 290 -8.76 -26.69 5.88
C GLU A 290 -8.93 -25.28 5.32
N ASP A 291 -9.82 -24.47 5.92
CA ASP A 291 -10.03 -23.09 5.52
C ASP A 291 -8.80 -22.22 5.84
N THR A 292 -8.16 -22.47 6.99
CA THR A 292 -6.93 -21.79 7.38
C THR A 292 -5.81 -22.04 6.37
N GLU A 293 -5.56 -23.30 6.02
CA GLU A 293 -4.56 -23.70 5.02
C GLU A 293 -4.89 -23.11 3.65
N ARG A 294 -6.17 -23.13 3.26
CA ARG A 294 -6.62 -22.57 1.98
C ARG A 294 -6.41 -21.06 1.91
N ILE A 295 -6.74 -20.32 2.96
CA ILE A 295 -6.53 -18.87 3.04
C ILE A 295 -5.04 -18.54 3.00
N GLN A 296 -4.22 -19.23 3.78
CA GLN A 296 -2.77 -19.02 3.79
C GLN A 296 -2.13 -19.32 2.43
N PHE A 297 -2.57 -20.38 1.74
CA PHE A 297 -2.14 -20.68 0.38
C PHE A 297 -2.52 -19.58 -0.59
N LEU A 298 -3.79 -19.14 -0.60
CA LEU A 298 -4.28 -18.07 -1.47
C LEU A 298 -3.61 -16.72 -1.16
N ALA A 299 -3.30 -16.43 0.10
CA ALA A 299 -2.55 -15.25 0.49
C ALA A 299 -1.14 -15.26 -0.11
N GLY A 300 -0.44 -16.39 0.00
CA GLY A 300 0.86 -16.57 -0.61
C GLY A 300 0.86 -16.46 -2.12
N GLU A 301 -0.10 -17.11 -2.80
CA GLU A 301 -0.23 -17.01 -4.25
C GLU A 301 -0.58 -15.59 -4.73
N THR A 302 -1.46 -14.89 -4.02
CA THR A 302 -1.78 -13.48 -4.31
C THR A 302 -0.53 -12.61 -4.21
N PHE A 303 0.25 -12.78 -3.14
CA PHE A 303 1.51 -12.08 -2.92
C PHE A 303 2.50 -12.34 -4.06
N ARG A 304 2.64 -13.60 -4.47
CA ARG A 304 3.56 -14.03 -5.52
C ARG A 304 3.16 -13.49 -6.90
N VAL A 305 1.90 -13.64 -7.32
CA VAL A 305 1.47 -13.23 -8.67
C VAL A 305 1.43 -11.73 -8.86
N LEU A 306 1.23 -10.96 -7.78
CA LEU A 306 1.34 -9.51 -7.79
C LEU A 306 2.78 -8.99 -7.66
N SER A 307 3.78 -9.89 -7.56
CA SER A 307 5.20 -9.55 -7.42
C SER A 307 5.51 -8.75 -6.16
N CYS A 308 4.87 -9.09 -5.05
CA CYS A 308 5.05 -8.40 -3.78
C CYS A 308 6.40 -8.71 -3.12
N HIS A 309 6.84 -7.79 -2.26
CA HIS A 309 8.04 -7.89 -1.44
C HIS A 309 7.79 -7.29 -0.05
N GLY A 310 8.58 -7.73 0.93
CA GLY A 310 8.46 -7.24 2.30
C GLY A 310 7.24 -7.82 2.99
N VAL A 311 6.32 -6.97 3.43
CA VAL A 311 5.08 -7.37 4.10
C VAL A 311 3.88 -6.80 3.35
N ALA A 312 2.87 -7.65 3.13
CA ALA A 312 1.55 -7.24 2.65
C ALA A 312 0.47 -7.94 3.48
N ARG A 313 -0.76 -7.45 3.44
CA ARG A 313 -1.94 -8.10 4.03
C ARG A 313 -2.98 -8.33 2.95
N ILE A 314 -3.44 -9.55 2.87
CA ILE A 314 -4.48 -9.96 1.96
C ILE A 314 -5.77 -10.12 2.76
N ASP A 315 -6.83 -9.48 2.29
CA ASP A 315 -8.12 -9.47 2.93
C ASP A 315 -9.07 -10.39 2.14
N PHE A 316 -9.76 -11.27 2.85
CA PHE A 316 -10.62 -12.33 2.31
C PHE A 316 -12.07 -12.14 2.72
N ILE A 317 -12.96 -12.66 1.89
CA ILE A 317 -14.37 -12.84 2.17
C ILE A 317 -14.69 -14.33 2.11
N ILE A 318 -15.30 -14.87 3.17
CA ILE A 318 -15.91 -16.20 3.17
C ILE A 318 -17.40 -16.01 3.07
N ASP A 319 -18.03 -16.55 2.05
CA ASP A 319 -19.49 -16.64 1.96
C ASP A 319 -19.98 -17.76 2.88
N ARG A 320 -20.68 -17.42 3.95
CA ARG A 320 -21.18 -18.40 4.92
C ARG A 320 -22.27 -19.30 4.38
N LYS A 321 -22.99 -18.87 3.33
CA LYS A 321 -24.04 -19.67 2.68
C LYS A 321 -23.46 -20.81 1.85
N THR A 322 -22.32 -20.56 1.17
CA THR A 322 -21.73 -21.51 0.22
C THR A 322 -20.41 -22.11 0.68
N GLY A 323 -19.77 -21.52 1.69
CA GLY A 323 -18.42 -21.88 2.14
C GLY A 323 -17.30 -21.43 1.18
N LYS A 324 -17.62 -20.67 0.14
CA LYS A 324 -16.61 -20.19 -0.81
C LYS A 324 -15.73 -19.10 -0.19
N ILE A 325 -14.44 -19.18 -0.49
CA ILE A 325 -13.43 -18.21 -0.03
C ILE A 325 -12.97 -17.39 -1.24
N TYR A 326 -13.06 -16.06 -1.13
CA TYR A 326 -12.64 -15.12 -2.15
C TYR A 326 -11.57 -14.19 -1.62
N VAL A 327 -10.57 -13.88 -2.47
CA VAL A 327 -9.64 -12.77 -2.22
C VAL A 327 -10.38 -11.47 -2.55
N ASN A 328 -10.44 -10.54 -1.59
CA ASN A 328 -11.10 -9.25 -1.76
C ASN A 328 -10.12 -8.16 -2.22
N GLU A 329 -9.07 -7.91 -1.43
CA GLU A 329 -8.06 -6.90 -1.73
C GLU A 329 -6.71 -7.24 -1.11
N ILE A 330 -5.66 -6.52 -1.54
CA ILE A 330 -4.33 -6.55 -0.95
C ILE A 330 -3.95 -5.15 -0.48
N ASN A 331 -3.32 -5.09 0.71
CA ASN A 331 -2.72 -3.89 1.28
C ASN A 331 -1.20 -4.05 1.20
N THR A 332 -0.54 -3.29 0.35
CA THR A 332 0.91 -3.40 0.10
C THR A 332 1.77 -2.71 1.15
N ILE A 333 1.18 -1.80 1.93
CA ILE A 333 1.73 -1.24 3.16
C ILE A 333 0.64 -1.34 4.24
N PRO A 334 0.43 -2.53 4.85
CA PRO A 334 -0.67 -2.71 5.79
C PRO A 334 -0.51 -1.86 7.04
N GLY A 335 -1.64 -1.45 7.62
CA GLY A 335 -1.67 -0.66 8.86
C GLY A 335 -0.79 -1.30 9.94
N SER A 336 0.08 -0.48 10.56
CA SER A 336 1.09 -0.91 11.54
C SER A 336 1.98 -2.06 11.05
N LEU A 337 2.15 -2.21 9.72
CA LEU A 337 2.88 -3.30 9.04
C LEU A 337 2.37 -4.69 9.44
N SER A 338 1.12 -4.80 9.87
CA SER A 338 0.48 -6.03 10.40
C SER A 338 1.30 -6.72 11.50
N PHE A 339 2.09 -5.98 12.29
CA PHE A 339 3.02 -6.55 13.28
C PHE A 339 2.33 -7.50 14.25
N TYR A 340 1.09 -7.22 14.63
CA TYR A 340 0.31 -8.03 15.58
C TYR A 340 0.01 -9.44 15.04
N LEU A 341 -0.11 -9.62 13.72
CA LEU A 341 -0.23 -10.94 13.09
C LEU A 341 1.09 -11.69 13.14
N TRP A 342 2.19 -10.97 13.00
CA TRP A 342 3.53 -11.55 13.07
C TRP A 342 3.93 -11.92 14.49
N GLU A 343 3.58 -11.12 15.49
CA GLU A 343 3.75 -11.48 16.90
C GLU A 343 2.97 -12.74 17.25
N ALA A 344 1.71 -12.84 16.80
CA ALA A 344 0.89 -14.05 16.97
C ALA A 344 1.46 -15.26 16.17
N SER A 345 2.24 -15.01 15.12
CA SER A 345 2.95 -16.03 14.33
C SER A 345 4.36 -16.34 14.86
N GLY A 346 4.73 -15.80 16.03
CA GLY A 346 6.02 -16.04 16.70
C GLY A 346 7.17 -15.15 16.21
N ILE A 347 6.89 -14.04 15.49
CA ILE A 347 7.90 -13.07 15.04
C ILE A 347 7.65 -11.75 15.75
N PRO A 348 8.46 -11.40 16.77
CA PRO A 348 8.39 -10.11 17.42
C PRO A 348 8.59 -8.93 16.46
N PHE A 349 8.03 -7.77 16.77
CA PHE A 349 8.04 -6.63 15.87
C PHE A 349 9.46 -6.15 15.52
N ASP A 350 10.41 -6.19 16.44
CA ASP A 350 11.82 -5.87 16.16
C ASP A 350 12.43 -6.85 15.13
N LYS A 351 12.04 -8.13 15.14
CA LYS A 351 12.48 -9.15 14.17
C LYS A 351 11.80 -8.97 12.82
N LEU A 352 10.55 -8.54 12.80
CA LEU A 352 9.87 -8.14 11.57
C LEU A 352 10.64 -6.99 10.90
N MET A 353 11.03 -5.96 11.66
CA MET A 353 11.82 -4.84 11.13
C MET A 353 13.19 -5.30 10.62
N ASP A 354 13.90 -6.17 11.35
CA ASP A 354 15.15 -6.78 10.88
C ASP A 354 14.96 -7.50 9.53
N THR A 355 13.88 -8.27 9.41
CA THR A 355 13.57 -9.04 8.20
C THR A 355 13.28 -8.12 7.02
N LEU A 356 12.48 -7.07 7.20
CA LEU A 356 12.16 -6.09 6.16
C LEU A 356 13.41 -5.37 5.64
N MET A 357 14.34 -5.00 6.53
CA MET A 357 15.61 -4.38 6.13
C MET A 357 16.48 -5.37 5.34
N ASN A 358 16.55 -6.62 5.76
CA ASN A 358 17.31 -7.67 5.06
C ASN A 358 16.74 -7.94 3.65
N LEU A 359 15.42 -8.00 3.50
CA LEU A 359 14.75 -8.16 2.21
C LEU A 359 15.03 -6.97 1.27
N ALA A 360 14.98 -5.73 1.78
CA ALA A 360 15.34 -4.54 1.03
C ALA A 360 16.76 -4.60 0.48
N LEU A 361 17.73 -4.96 1.32
CA LEU A 361 19.13 -5.08 0.94
C LEU A 361 19.38 -6.29 0.01
N LYS A 362 18.65 -7.41 0.20
CA LYS A 362 18.68 -8.57 -0.73
C LYS A 362 18.23 -8.14 -2.12
N ARG A 363 17.05 -7.51 -2.24
CA ARG A 363 16.51 -7.02 -3.51
C ARG A 363 17.48 -6.07 -4.23
N LYS A 364 18.10 -5.14 -3.49
CA LYS A 364 19.10 -4.22 -4.08
C LYS A 364 20.33 -4.95 -4.63
N ARG A 365 20.84 -5.96 -3.94
CA ARG A 365 21.95 -6.79 -4.43
C ARG A 365 21.56 -7.56 -5.69
N GLU A 366 20.40 -8.18 -5.70
CA GLU A 366 19.90 -8.98 -6.83
C GLU A 366 19.62 -8.12 -8.07
N SER A 367 18.97 -6.96 -7.88
CA SER A 367 18.74 -6.01 -8.99
C SER A 367 20.04 -5.43 -9.53
N GLY A 368 21.04 -5.18 -8.68
CA GLY A 368 22.35 -4.70 -9.07
C GLY A 368 23.17 -5.69 -9.94
N MET A 369 22.78 -6.97 -9.95
CA MET A 369 23.36 -7.99 -10.84
C MET A 369 22.73 -8.02 -12.23
N LYS A 370 21.68 -7.25 -12.46
CA LYS A 370 20.96 -7.20 -13.74
C LYS A 370 21.49 -6.07 -14.60
N THR A 371 21.55 -6.30 -15.91
CA THR A 371 21.96 -5.28 -16.88
C THR A 371 20.80 -4.32 -17.12
N VAL A 372 20.96 -3.05 -16.72
CA VAL A 372 19.95 -1.99 -16.91
C VAL A 372 20.35 -0.97 -17.98
N SER A 373 21.63 -0.94 -18.38
CA SER A 373 22.14 -0.05 -19.44
C SER A 373 23.31 -0.71 -20.16
N TYR A 374 23.56 -0.25 -21.38
CA TYR A 374 24.74 -0.64 -22.15
C TYR A 374 25.61 0.58 -22.37
N ASP A 375 26.94 0.43 -22.18
CA ASP A 375 27.94 1.48 -22.46
C ASP A 375 28.17 1.73 -23.96
N GLN A 376 27.31 1.17 -24.82
CA GLN A 376 27.39 1.37 -26.26
C GLN A 376 26.65 2.62 -26.68
N ASN A 377 27.38 3.60 -27.17
CA ASN A 377 26.79 4.75 -27.84
C ASN A 377 26.44 4.38 -29.30
N ILE A 378 25.13 4.05 -29.53
CA ILE A 378 24.62 3.67 -30.86
C ILE A 378 24.83 4.78 -31.92
N PHE A 379 25.00 6.02 -31.53
CA PHE A 379 25.32 7.14 -32.44
C PHE A 379 26.74 7.05 -32.99
N ASN A 380 27.66 6.31 -32.35
CA ASN A 380 29.02 6.03 -32.82
C ASN A 380 29.06 4.80 -33.76
N LEU A 381 28.00 4.01 -33.88
CA LEU A 381 27.85 2.90 -34.83
C LEU A 381 27.60 3.48 -36.25
N GLY A 382 28.45 4.38 -36.67
CA GLY A 382 28.33 5.12 -37.91
C GLY A 382 28.29 4.24 -39.15
N LYS A 383 27.32 4.52 -40.04
CA LYS A 383 27.01 4.09 -41.41
C LYS A 383 25.83 3.12 -41.56
N GLY A 384 24.71 3.40 -40.98
CA GLY A 384 23.52 2.62 -41.27
C GLY A 384 22.19 3.20 -40.78
N ILE A 385 22.19 4.02 -39.76
CA ILE A 385 20.95 4.67 -39.28
C ILE A 385 20.75 5.94 -40.14
N LYS A 386 19.95 5.82 -41.20
CA LYS A 386 19.39 6.99 -41.87
C LYS A 386 18.49 7.71 -40.87
N GLY A 387 19.04 8.67 -40.15
CA GLY A 387 18.31 9.58 -39.33
C GLY A 387 17.22 10.25 -40.19
N GLY A 388 15.98 10.00 -39.88
CA GLY A 388 14.87 10.70 -40.47
C GLY A 388 15.12 12.20 -40.28
N LYS A 389 15.15 12.96 -41.37
CA LYS A 389 15.18 14.43 -41.33
C LYS A 389 13.89 14.91 -40.69
N THR A 390 13.91 15.09 -39.37
CA THR A 390 12.89 15.91 -38.70
C THR A 390 13.31 17.38 -38.94
N GLY A 391 12.87 17.92 -40.06
CA GLY A 391 12.92 19.35 -40.28
C GLY A 391 11.95 20.03 -39.34
N ILE A 392 12.43 20.56 -38.24
CA ILE A 392 11.76 21.62 -37.49
C ILE A 392 12.23 22.92 -38.18
N LYS A 393 11.31 23.56 -38.96
CA LYS A 393 11.37 24.95 -39.33
C LYS A 393 10.65 25.75 -38.24
#